data_d05971d8b9c65d22cc3862574c66127b
#
_entry.id   d05971d8b9c65d22cc3862574c66127b
#
_cell.length_a   1.000
_cell.length_b   1.000
_cell.length_c   1.000
_cell.angle_alpha   90.00
_cell.angle_beta   90.00
_cell.angle_gamma   90.00
#
_symmetry.space_group_name_H-M   'P 1'
#
loop_
_entity.id
_entity.type
_entity.pdbx_description
1 polymer ?
#
loop_
_entity_poly.entity_id
_entity_poly.type
_entity_poly.pdbx_seq_one_letter_code
_entity_poly.pdbx_strand_id
1 'polypeptide(L)'
;MEQRIEEFMHGGKNFVYYDLLDFKTNEEFMEFTQMAKESITKYAEHSIFTITNIKNTKFDSEAKNIMADWMEYNKPYVKFGAIIGFDGVKKIVFNALFKLSGRKNMVFSSSKEQAIEFLLKQ
;
A
#
# COMPACT_ATOMS: atom_id res chain seq x y z
N MET A 1 -8.16 14.12 -0.80
CA MET A 1 -7.75 12.70 -0.87
C MET A 1 -7.05 12.29 -2.15
N GLU A 2 -7.45 12.79 -3.30
CA GLU A 2 -6.86 12.42 -4.59
C GLU A 2 -5.35 12.64 -4.64
N GLN A 3 -4.86 13.72 -4.06
CA GLN A 3 -3.43 14.03 -4.04
C GLN A 3 -2.60 13.04 -3.22
N ARG A 4 -3.24 12.13 -2.49
CA ARG A 4 -2.57 11.08 -1.71
C ARG A 4 -2.31 9.82 -2.53
N ILE A 5 -2.78 9.78 -3.77
CA ILE A 5 -2.51 8.70 -4.71
C ILE A 5 -1.74 9.29 -5.88
N GLU A 6 -0.49 8.88 -6.04
CA GLU A 6 0.38 9.36 -7.11
C GLU A 6 0.71 8.19 -8.04
N GLU A 7 0.33 8.33 -9.30
CA GLU A 7 0.63 7.33 -10.33
C GLU A 7 1.76 7.85 -11.21
N PHE A 8 2.81 7.06 -11.38
CA PHE A 8 3.95 7.48 -12.20
C PHE A 8 4.64 6.28 -12.85
N MET A 9 5.42 6.57 -13.88
CA MET A 9 6.28 5.58 -14.53
C MET A 9 7.72 5.83 -14.14
N HIS A 10 8.46 4.75 -13.88
CA HIS A 10 9.87 4.81 -13.58
C HIS A 10 10.55 3.56 -14.12
N GLY A 11 11.64 3.72 -14.87
CA GLY A 11 12.33 2.58 -15.47
C GLY A 11 11.45 1.73 -16.36
N GLY A 12 10.47 2.34 -17.03
CA GLY A 12 9.53 1.65 -17.90
C GLY A 12 8.43 0.86 -17.17
N LYS A 13 8.31 1.02 -15.84
CA LYS A 13 7.34 0.31 -15.00
C LYS A 13 6.33 1.27 -14.39
N ASN A 14 5.10 0.79 -14.19
CA ASN A 14 4.03 1.56 -13.55
C ASN A 14 4.11 1.44 -12.04
N PHE A 15 4.15 2.59 -11.37
CA PHE A 15 4.15 2.70 -9.91
C PHE A 15 2.92 3.44 -9.43
N VAL A 16 2.41 3.05 -8.27
CA VAL A 16 1.39 3.80 -7.54
C VAL A 16 1.90 4.03 -6.13
N TYR A 17 1.96 5.29 -5.75
CA TYR A 17 2.35 5.70 -4.40
C TYR A 17 1.09 6.07 -3.62
N TYR A 18 0.90 5.41 -2.49
CA TYR A 18 -0.22 5.62 -1.58
C TYR A 18 0.28 6.31 -0.31
N ASP A 19 -0.23 7.49 -0.03
CA ASP A 19 0.21 8.27 1.12
C ASP A 19 -0.86 8.30 2.21
N LEU A 20 -0.67 7.46 3.24
CA LEU A 20 -1.56 7.40 4.38
C LEU A 20 -1.01 8.19 5.58
N LEU A 21 -0.04 9.09 5.33
CA LEU A 21 0.58 9.90 6.37
C LEU A 21 -0.47 10.53 7.27
N ASP A 22 -0.32 10.33 8.58
CA ASP A 22 -1.15 10.94 9.63
C ASP A 22 -2.61 10.45 9.68
N PHE A 23 -2.97 9.39 8.99
CA PHE A 23 -4.33 8.84 9.09
C PHE A 23 -4.56 8.29 10.50
N LYS A 24 -5.62 8.76 11.14
CA LYS A 24 -5.98 8.40 12.53
C LYS A 24 -7.40 7.86 12.68
N THR A 25 -8.28 8.10 11.72
CA THR A 25 -9.70 7.77 11.83
C THR A 25 -10.13 6.73 10.80
N ASN A 26 -11.15 5.96 11.13
CA ASN A 26 -11.70 4.98 10.20
C ASN A 26 -12.28 5.63 8.96
N GLU A 27 -12.85 6.82 9.10
CA GLU A 27 -13.39 7.58 7.95
C GLU A 27 -12.28 7.90 6.95
N GLU A 28 -11.09 8.29 7.42
CA GLU A 28 -9.95 8.55 6.54
C GLU A 28 -9.53 7.30 5.78
N PHE A 29 -9.42 6.17 6.46
CA PHE A 29 -9.07 4.91 5.82
C PHE A 29 -10.15 4.46 4.82
N MET A 30 -11.42 4.57 5.18
CA MET A 30 -12.52 4.18 4.30
C MET A 30 -12.55 5.02 3.03
N GLU A 31 -12.48 6.33 3.16
CA GLU A 31 -12.49 7.25 2.01
C GLU A 31 -11.31 6.98 1.09
N PHE A 32 -10.12 6.85 1.67
CA PHE A 32 -8.90 6.62 0.91
C PHE A 32 -8.94 5.29 0.16
N THR A 33 -9.27 4.20 0.85
CA THR A 33 -9.27 2.87 0.23
C THR A 33 -10.34 2.72 -0.83
N GLN A 34 -11.49 3.39 -0.67
CA GLN A 34 -12.52 3.43 -1.70
C GLN A 34 -11.98 4.06 -2.97
N MET A 35 -11.32 5.21 -2.85
CA MET A 35 -10.72 5.91 -3.98
C MET A 35 -9.59 5.09 -4.61
N ALA A 36 -8.75 4.47 -3.78
CA ALA A 36 -7.65 3.63 -4.26
C ALA A 36 -8.16 2.42 -5.04
N LYS A 37 -9.22 1.77 -4.58
CA LYS A 37 -9.85 0.65 -5.29
C LYS A 37 -10.34 1.07 -6.66
N GLU A 38 -10.98 2.22 -6.77
CA GLU A 38 -11.46 2.72 -8.06
C GLU A 38 -10.31 2.99 -9.03
N SER A 39 -9.20 3.52 -8.54
CA SER A 39 -8.07 3.91 -9.39
C SER A 39 -7.27 2.72 -9.92
N ILE A 40 -7.27 1.58 -9.22
CA ILE A 40 -6.43 0.44 -9.59
C ILE A 40 -7.03 -0.42 -10.70
N THR A 41 -8.33 -0.38 -10.88
CA THR A 41 -9.03 -1.28 -11.80
C THR A 41 -8.68 -1.10 -13.27
N LYS A 42 -8.07 0.02 -13.64
CA LYS A 42 -7.62 0.28 -15.02
C LYS A 42 -6.35 -0.45 -15.41
N TYR A 43 -5.66 -1.04 -14.45
CA TYR A 43 -4.39 -1.72 -14.71
C TYR A 43 -4.61 -3.20 -15.01
N ALA A 44 -3.72 -3.76 -15.83
CA ALA A 44 -3.70 -5.21 -16.08
C ALA A 44 -3.25 -5.96 -14.82
N GLU A 45 -3.54 -7.26 -14.77
CA GLU A 45 -3.12 -8.12 -13.66
C GLU A 45 -1.59 -8.13 -13.52
N HIS A 46 -1.14 -8.08 -12.26
CA HIS A 46 0.28 -8.17 -11.89
C HIS A 46 1.18 -7.18 -12.66
N SER A 47 0.67 -5.97 -12.91
CA SER A 47 1.37 -4.99 -13.76
C SER A 47 1.92 -3.80 -13.02
N ILE A 48 1.55 -3.58 -11.76
CA ILE A 48 1.97 -2.38 -11.04
C ILE A 48 2.81 -2.71 -9.81
N PHE A 49 3.66 -1.75 -9.47
CA PHE A 49 4.40 -1.73 -8.21
C PHE A 49 3.79 -0.68 -7.30
N THR A 50 3.59 -1.01 -6.03
CA THR A 50 3.00 -0.07 -5.06
C THR A 50 3.98 0.27 -3.96
N ILE A 51 3.90 1.51 -3.50
CA ILE A 51 4.62 1.98 -2.32
C ILE A 51 3.59 2.65 -1.42
N THR A 52 3.47 2.17 -0.19
CA THR A 52 2.48 2.67 0.77
C THR A 52 3.17 3.27 1.98
N ASN A 53 2.97 4.57 2.19
CA ASN A 53 3.51 5.28 3.35
C ASN A 53 2.50 5.26 4.49
N ILE A 54 2.88 4.63 5.61
CA ILE A 54 2.02 4.50 6.79
C ILE A 54 2.53 5.30 7.98
N LYS A 55 3.38 6.29 7.73
CA LYS A 55 3.98 7.09 8.79
C LYS A 55 2.91 7.77 9.64
N ASN A 56 3.08 7.64 10.95
CA ASN A 56 2.21 8.29 11.95
C ASN A 56 0.73 7.96 11.79
N THR A 57 0.43 6.72 11.39
CA THR A 57 -0.95 6.21 11.31
C THR A 57 -1.35 5.56 12.63
N LYS A 58 -2.67 5.45 12.83
CA LYS A 58 -3.25 4.73 13.98
C LYS A 58 -4.22 3.67 13.46
N PHE A 59 -3.93 2.41 13.78
CA PHE A 59 -4.74 1.27 13.34
C PHE A 59 -5.43 0.63 14.54
N ASP A 60 -6.74 0.87 14.70
CA ASP A 60 -7.59 0.07 15.59
C ASP A 60 -8.08 -1.18 14.85
N SER A 61 -8.93 -1.98 15.50
CA SER A 61 -9.43 -3.23 14.92
C SER A 61 -10.18 -2.99 13.60
N GLU A 62 -10.99 -1.94 13.53
CA GLU A 62 -11.77 -1.62 12.33
C GLU A 62 -10.83 -1.16 11.21
N ALA A 63 -9.87 -0.31 11.51
CA ALA A 63 -8.87 0.14 10.53
C ALA A 63 -8.07 -1.03 9.95
N LYS A 64 -7.70 -2.00 10.79
CA LYS A 64 -7.01 -3.21 10.34
C LYS A 64 -7.86 -4.00 9.36
N ASN A 65 -9.15 -4.13 9.63
CA ASN A 65 -10.07 -4.82 8.72
C ASN A 65 -10.22 -4.10 7.38
N ILE A 66 -10.31 -2.77 7.41
CA ILE A 66 -10.36 -1.93 6.21
C ILE A 66 -9.09 -2.15 5.37
N MET A 67 -7.94 -2.14 6.01
CA MET A 67 -6.66 -2.34 5.32
C MET A 67 -6.50 -3.74 4.75
N ALA A 68 -6.92 -4.77 5.49
CA ALA A 68 -6.87 -6.15 5.01
C ALA A 68 -7.75 -6.34 3.78
N ASP A 69 -8.95 -5.77 3.80
CA ASP A 69 -9.88 -5.81 2.66
C ASP A 69 -9.27 -5.11 1.43
N TRP A 70 -8.65 -3.95 1.63
CA TRP A 70 -7.99 -3.24 0.55
C TRP A 70 -6.81 -4.03 -0.03
N MET A 71 -5.99 -4.62 0.81
CA MET A 71 -4.87 -5.46 0.38
C MET A 71 -5.34 -6.66 -0.45
N GLU A 72 -6.41 -7.29 -0.02
CA GLU A 72 -7.01 -8.42 -0.77
C GLU A 72 -7.54 -7.95 -2.12
N TYR A 73 -8.24 -6.82 -2.15
CA TYR A 73 -8.75 -6.22 -3.38
C TYR A 73 -7.63 -5.92 -4.38
N ASN A 74 -6.51 -5.39 -3.90
CA ASN A 74 -5.37 -5.00 -4.74
C ASN A 74 -4.56 -6.20 -5.25
N LYS A 75 -4.67 -7.34 -4.62
CA LYS A 75 -3.85 -8.51 -4.89
C LYS A 75 -3.71 -8.86 -6.37
N PRO A 76 -4.78 -8.88 -7.18
CA PRO A 76 -4.66 -9.25 -8.59
C PRO A 76 -3.84 -8.28 -9.43
N TYR A 77 -3.78 -7.01 -9.03
CA TYR A 77 -3.17 -5.95 -9.84
C TYR A 77 -1.69 -5.72 -9.53
N VAL A 78 -1.27 -6.02 -8.31
CA VAL A 78 0.06 -5.67 -7.81
C VAL A 78 1.05 -6.80 -8.08
N LYS A 79 2.12 -6.49 -8.80
CA LYS A 79 3.22 -7.42 -8.99
C LYS A 79 4.06 -7.54 -7.71
N PHE A 80 4.39 -6.39 -7.11
CA PHE A 80 5.13 -6.33 -5.86
C PHE A 80 4.89 -4.98 -5.18
N GLY A 81 4.88 -4.97 -3.85
CA GLY A 81 4.65 -3.75 -3.10
C GLY A 81 5.64 -3.56 -1.96
N ALA A 82 5.80 -2.31 -1.54
CA ALA A 82 6.64 -1.95 -0.41
C ALA A 82 5.87 -1.07 0.57
N ILE A 83 6.13 -1.27 1.85
CA ILE A 83 5.61 -0.44 2.94
C ILE A 83 6.75 0.41 3.46
N ILE A 84 6.53 1.71 3.59
CA ILE A 84 7.48 2.65 4.19
C ILE A 84 6.81 3.41 5.34
N GLY A 85 7.63 4.07 6.15
CA GLY A 85 7.11 4.86 7.28
C GLY A 85 6.65 4.03 8.46
N PHE A 86 7.05 2.77 8.53
CA PHE A 86 6.69 1.86 9.62
C PHE A 86 7.62 2.03 10.82
N ASP A 87 7.12 1.61 11.99
CA ASP A 87 7.92 1.35 13.17
C ASP A 87 7.81 -0.14 13.54
N GLY A 88 8.44 -0.56 14.63
CA GLY A 88 8.45 -1.97 15.04
C GLY A 88 7.06 -2.54 15.28
N VAL A 89 6.17 -1.76 15.89
CA VAL A 89 4.79 -2.19 16.18
C VAL A 89 4.00 -2.34 14.88
N LYS A 90 4.08 -1.35 14.00
CA LYS A 90 3.38 -1.38 12.71
C LYS A 90 3.87 -2.50 11.80
N LYS A 91 5.17 -2.81 11.87
CA LYS A 91 5.71 -3.95 11.13
C LYS A 91 5.03 -5.26 11.54
N ILE A 92 4.80 -5.47 12.82
CA ILE A 92 4.08 -6.64 13.33
C ILE A 92 2.63 -6.64 12.82
N VAL A 93 1.96 -5.49 12.89
CA VAL A 93 0.58 -5.35 12.41
C VAL A 93 0.49 -5.67 10.92
N PHE A 94 1.36 -5.13 10.10
CA PHE A 94 1.32 -5.34 8.65
C PHE A 94 1.71 -6.77 8.26
N ASN A 95 2.63 -7.41 8.97
CA ASN A 95 2.89 -8.83 8.74
C ASN A 95 1.64 -9.68 8.98
N ALA A 96 0.87 -9.37 10.01
CA ALA A 96 -0.40 -10.05 10.27
C ALA A 96 -1.42 -9.77 9.16
N LEU A 97 -1.49 -8.52 8.68
CA LEU A 97 -2.39 -8.15 7.58
C LEU A 97 -2.01 -8.86 6.27
N PHE A 98 -0.74 -9.02 5.98
CA PHE A 98 -0.29 -9.77 4.80
C PHE A 98 -0.76 -11.22 4.86
N LYS A 99 -0.64 -11.86 6.01
CA LYS A 99 -1.12 -13.23 6.19
C LYS A 99 -2.63 -13.32 6.03
N LEU A 100 -3.36 -12.39 6.64
CA LEU A 100 -4.82 -12.36 6.60
C LEU A 100 -5.35 -12.16 5.17
N SER A 101 -4.70 -11.29 4.40
CA SER A 101 -5.10 -10.97 3.03
C SER A 101 -4.49 -11.92 1.98
N GLY A 102 -3.65 -12.85 2.38
CA GLY A 102 -2.98 -13.78 1.48
C GLY A 102 -1.89 -13.12 0.61
N ARG A 103 -1.36 -11.96 1.02
CA ARG A 103 -0.31 -11.25 0.28
C ARG A 103 1.07 -11.80 0.61
N LYS A 104 1.81 -12.18 -0.42
CA LYS A 104 3.18 -12.74 -0.29
C LYS A 104 4.22 -11.90 -1.01
N ASN A 105 3.79 -10.90 -1.76
CA ASN A 105 4.63 -10.06 -2.60
C ASN A 105 4.79 -8.66 -2.02
N MET A 106 5.05 -8.58 -0.71
CA MET A 106 5.20 -7.32 0.01
C MET A 106 6.49 -7.31 0.82
N VAL A 107 7.14 -6.15 0.86
CA VAL A 107 8.34 -5.95 1.66
C VAL A 107 8.24 -4.64 2.45
N PHE A 108 9.13 -4.49 3.42
CA PHE A 108 9.31 -3.23 4.15
C PHE A 108 10.57 -2.55 3.62
N SER A 109 10.49 -1.26 3.36
CA SER A 109 11.63 -0.45 2.93
C SER A 109 11.76 0.79 3.81
N SER A 110 12.96 1.32 3.94
CA SER A 110 13.23 2.44 4.83
C SER A 110 12.90 3.80 4.22
N SER A 111 12.77 3.89 2.90
CA SER A 111 12.43 5.13 2.21
C SER A 111 11.78 4.86 0.86
N LYS A 112 11.15 5.90 0.29
CA LYS A 112 10.56 5.82 -1.05
C LYS A 112 11.62 5.48 -2.09
N GLU A 113 12.80 6.08 -2.00
CA GLU A 113 13.91 5.86 -2.92
C GLU A 113 14.39 4.41 -2.87
N GLN A 114 14.56 3.86 -1.68
CA GLN A 114 14.97 2.46 -1.52
C GLN A 114 13.90 1.50 -2.00
N ALA A 115 12.63 1.83 -1.77
CA ALA A 115 11.51 1.04 -2.27
C ALA A 115 11.51 0.98 -3.80
N ILE A 116 11.67 2.12 -4.46
CA ILE A 116 11.74 2.17 -5.94
C ILE A 116 12.90 1.33 -6.43
N GLU A 117 14.09 1.49 -5.84
CA GLU A 117 15.28 0.75 -6.24
C GLU A 117 15.07 -0.76 -6.14
N PHE A 118 14.49 -1.21 -5.02
CA PHE A 118 14.17 -2.62 -4.83
C PHE A 118 13.16 -3.12 -5.85
N LEU A 119 12.07 -2.37 -6.05
CA LEU A 119 10.97 -2.77 -6.93
C LEU A 119 11.39 -2.84 -8.39
N LEU A 120 12.30 -1.98 -8.82
CA LEU A 120 12.82 -2.02 -10.20
C LEU A 120 13.51 -3.35 -10.54
N LYS A 121 13.96 -4.09 -9.54
CA LYS A 121 14.63 -5.38 -9.71
C LYS A 121 13.66 -6.56 -9.72
N GLN A 122 12.38 -6.32 -9.50
CA GLN A 122 11.37 -7.38 -9.44
C GLN A 122 10.66 -7.61 -10.82
#